data_8d00d71bc4d912e49a5131a51c78ba5c
#
_entry.id   8d00d71bc4d912e49a5131a51c78ba5c
#
_cell.length_a   1.000
_cell.length_b   1.000
_cell.length_c   1.000
_cell.angle_alpha   90.00
_cell.angle_beta   90.00
_cell.angle_gamma   90.00
#
_symmetry.space_group_name_H-M   'P 1'
#
loop_
_entity.id
_entity.type
_entity.pdbx_description
1 polymer ?
#
loop_
_entity_poly.entity_id
_entity_poly.type
_entity_poly.pdbx_seq_one_letter_code
_entity_poly.pdbx_strand_id
1 'polypeptide(L)'
;MTSNRPLSIVAQAQGPLREHYRHHPHAALVTDHAVARGTDPADPFHATVEPMDGCGVQVPVGVHRAIGGPHDAPTPGDLLCAALAACQDSAVRIVASMLGVQLTALEVRVSGEVDVRGALGMDATVPVGFQSLRCDVHLSVLPGTPPALLQKLQAAAERCCVVQQTLRAPPPVATHFHVAGSLPDGDAAGKPAANGARLPMRED
;
A
#
# COMPACT_ATOMS: atom_id res chain seq x y z
N MET A 1 -14.91 31.46 25.64
CA MET A 1 -14.77 30.26 26.50
C MET A 1 -13.96 29.23 25.72
N THR A 2 -12.66 29.19 25.94
CA THR A 2 -11.77 28.19 25.33
C THR A 2 -12.06 26.84 25.99
N SER A 3 -12.67 25.93 25.27
CA SER A 3 -12.92 24.58 25.73
C SER A 3 -11.60 23.92 26.09
N ASN A 4 -11.34 23.73 27.37
CA ASN A 4 -10.15 23.05 27.92
C ASN A 4 -10.31 21.51 27.77
N ARG A 5 -10.61 21.07 26.53
CA ARG A 5 -10.67 19.64 26.21
C ARG A 5 -9.24 19.12 26.15
N PRO A 6 -8.90 18.07 26.90
CA PRO A 6 -7.57 17.49 26.81
C PRO A 6 -7.27 17.06 25.38
N LEU A 7 -6.02 17.22 24.95
CA LEU A 7 -5.54 16.78 23.64
C LEU A 7 -5.76 15.26 23.51
N SER A 8 -6.17 14.83 22.33
CA SER A 8 -6.25 13.40 22.04
C SER A 8 -4.85 12.75 22.09
N ILE A 9 -4.81 11.44 22.35
CA ILE A 9 -3.56 10.67 22.35
C ILE A 9 -2.77 10.87 21.07
N VAL A 10 -3.45 10.96 19.91
CA VAL A 10 -2.82 11.21 18.62
C VAL A 10 -2.25 12.63 18.56
N ALA A 11 -2.97 13.64 19.03
CA ALA A 11 -2.48 15.01 19.06
C ALA A 11 -1.27 15.16 19.98
N GLN A 12 -1.24 14.47 21.11
CA GLN A 12 -0.10 14.44 22.02
C GLN A 12 1.14 13.78 21.37
N ALA A 13 0.95 12.65 20.68
CA ALA A 13 2.04 11.95 20.02
C ALA A 13 2.56 12.70 18.78
N GLN A 14 1.67 13.24 17.95
CA GLN A 14 2.05 13.88 16.68
C GLN A 14 2.48 15.35 16.84
N GLY A 15 2.09 16.03 17.92
CA GLY A 15 2.42 17.43 18.14
C GLY A 15 3.93 17.70 18.08
N PRO A 16 4.74 17.03 18.91
CA PRO A 16 6.21 17.17 18.89
C PRO A 16 6.83 16.80 17.55
N LEU A 17 6.32 15.75 16.87
CA LEU A 17 6.81 15.33 15.55
C LEU A 17 6.56 16.40 14.49
N ARG A 18 5.36 16.99 14.46
CA ARG A 18 5.01 18.08 13.53
C ARG A 18 5.92 19.30 13.73
N GLU A 19 6.26 19.64 14.97
CA GLU A 19 7.17 20.73 15.27
C GLU A 19 8.59 20.38 14.83
N HIS A 20 9.05 19.17 15.14
CA HIS A 20 10.37 18.69 14.73
C HIS A 20 10.54 18.72 13.21
N TYR A 21 9.56 18.18 12.45
CA TYR A 21 9.62 18.09 10.99
C TYR A 21 9.51 19.44 10.28
N ARG A 22 8.93 20.45 10.94
CA ARG A 22 8.93 21.83 10.43
C ARG A 22 10.35 22.40 10.33
N HIS A 23 11.19 22.06 11.30
CA HIS A 23 12.58 22.53 11.36
C HIS A 23 13.58 21.55 10.71
N HIS A 24 13.20 20.27 10.61
CA HIS A 24 14.04 19.20 10.08
C HIS A 24 13.26 18.34 9.06
N PRO A 25 12.95 18.86 7.85
CA PRO A 25 12.11 18.15 6.88
C PRO A 25 12.66 16.77 6.48
N HIS A 26 13.98 16.62 6.42
CA HIS A 26 14.60 15.33 6.07
C HIS A 26 14.36 14.24 7.13
N ALA A 27 14.13 14.61 8.39
CA ALA A 27 13.79 13.65 9.44
C ALA A 27 12.38 13.05 9.29
N ALA A 28 11.55 13.61 8.39
CA ALA A 28 10.24 13.07 8.06
C ALA A 28 10.28 11.99 6.98
N LEU A 29 11.45 11.75 6.37
CA LEU A 29 11.62 10.68 5.39
C LEU A 29 11.81 9.36 6.12
N VAL A 30 10.90 8.42 5.88
CA VAL A 30 10.94 7.06 6.43
C VAL A 30 11.00 6.06 5.30
N THR A 31 11.57 4.88 5.55
CA THR A 31 11.63 3.78 4.60
C THR A 31 10.92 2.59 5.19
N ASP A 32 9.87 2.14 4.53
CA ASP A 32 9.22 0.87 4.82
C ASP A 32 9.82 -0.21 3.92
N HIS A 33 9.91 -1.42 4.43
CA HIS A 33 10.51 -2.54 3.72
C HIS A 33 9.83 -3.86 4.06
N ALA A 34 9.91 -4.81 3.13
CA ALA A 34 9.47 -6.17 3.30
C ALA A 34 10.39 -7.12 2.54
N VAL A 35 10.40 -8.37 2.95
CA VAL A 35 11.15 -9.43 2.28
C VAL A 35 10.23 -10.59 1.96
N ALA A 36 10.34 -11.11 0.73
CA ALA A 36 9.69 -12.35 0.34
C ALA A 36 10.75 -13.44 0.13
N ARG A 37 10.48 -14.64 0.63
CA ARG A 37 11.37 -15.81 0.48
C ARG A 37 10.54 -17.03 0.10
N GLY A 38 10.90 -17.71 -0.98
CA GLY A 38 10.41 -19.06 -1.27
C GLY A 38 11.06 -20.05 -0.31
N THR A 39 10.29 -20.99 0.20
CA THR A 39 10.82 -22.08 1.04
C THR A 39 11.53 -23.15 0.21
N ASP A 40 11.05 -23.39 -0.99
CA ASP A 40 11.64 -24.26 -2.00
C ASP A 40 11.72 -23.50 -3.35
N PRO A 41 12.93 -23.28 -3.90
CA PRO A 41 13.07 -22.62 -5.20
C PRO A 41 12.40 -23.37 -6.36
N ALA A 42 12.11 -24.66 -6.22
CA ALA A 42 11.40 -25.45 -7.21
C ALA A 42 9.88 -25.31 -7.12
N ASP A 43 9.35 -24.77 -6.02
CA ASP A 43 7.93 -24.50 -5.86
C ASP A 43 7.59 -23.08 -6.38
N PRO A 44 6.87 -22.97 -7.52
CA PRO A 44 6.52 -21.67 -8.07
C PRO A 44 5.28 -21.03 -7.42
N PHE A 45 4.61 -21.72 -6.49
CA PHE A 45 3.29 -21.33 -6.01
C PHE A 45 3.29 -20.80 -4.56
N HIS A 46 4.34 -21.04 -3.79
CA HIS A 46 4.37 -20.65 -2.39
C HIS A 46 5.60 -19.82 -2.03
N ALA A 47 5.36 -18.83 -1.21
CA ALA A 47 6.40 -18.01 -0.57
C ALA A 47 5.96 -17.61 0.82
N THR A 48 6.88 -17.00 1.56
CA THR A 48 6.59 -16.31 2.81
C THR A 48 7.01 -14.86 2.68
N VAL A 49 6.16 -13.95 3.07
CA VAL A 49 6.47 -12.52 3.16
C VAL A 49 6.60 -12.12 4.62
N GLU A 50 7.67 -11.43 4.94
CA GLU A 50 7.89 -10.78 6.21
C GLU A 50 7.74 -9.26 6.00
N PRO A 51 6.59 -8.67 6.37
CA PRO A 51 6.43 -7.22 6.39
C PRO A 51 7.30 -6.64 7.51
N MET A 52 8.04 -5.57 7.27
CA MET A 52 8.99 -5.02 8.24
C MET A 52 10.05 -6.08 8.62
N ASP A 53 11.03 -6.28 7.73
CA ASP A 53 12.10 -7.27 7.85
C ASP A 53 12.70 -7.31 9.27
N GLY A 54 12.79 -8.51 9.85
CA GLY A 54 13.27 -8.72 11.22
C GLY A 54 12.20 -8.56 12.32
N CYS A 55 10.93 -8.33 12.00
CA CYS A 55 9.87 -8.25 13.02
C CYS A 55 9.37 -9.63 13.49
N GLY A 56 9.74 -10.70 12.79
CA GLY A 56 9.35 -12.08 13.12
C GLY A 56 7.91 -12.45 12.72
N VAL A 57 7.17 -11.53 12.06
CA VAL A 57 5.84 -11.83 11.54
C VAL A 57 5.97 -12.35 10.11
N GLN A 58 5.57 -13.59 9.90
CA GLN A 58 5.61 -14.23 8.59
C GLN A 58 4.19 -14.49 8.09
N VAL A 59 3.93 -14.08 6.86
CA VAL A 59 2.66 -14.28 6.18
C VAL A 59 2.87 -15.25 5.02
N PRO A 60 2.22 -16.44 5.04
CA PRO A 60 2.27 -17.33 3.89
C PRO A 60 1.59 -16.68 2.69
N VAL A 61 2.16 -16.89 1.50
CA VAL A 61 1.65 -16.33 0.24
C VAL A 61 1.52 -17.44 -0.78
N GLY A 62 0.36 -17.49 -1.42
CA GLY A 62 0.06 -18.44 -2.49
C GLY A 62 -0.22 -17.75 -3.82
N VAL A 63 -0.53 -18.56 -4.82
CA VAL A 63 -0.88 -18.12 -6.16
C VAL A 63 -2.34 -18.41 -6.44
N HIS A 64 -3.02 -17.46 -7.09
CA HIS A 64 -4.45 -17.53 -7.35
C HIS A 64 -4.79 -18.68 -8.33
N ARG A 65 -5.93 -19.35 -8.08
CA ARG A 65 -6.39 -20.49 -8.92
C ARG A 65 -6.59 -20.10 -10.38
N ALA A 66 -7.03 -18.89 -10.67
CA ALA A 66 -7.25 -18.40 -12.01
C ALA A 66 -5.96 -18.30 -12.87
N ILE A 67 -4.78 -18.36 -12.25
CA ILE A 67 -3.47 -18.42 -12.93
C ILE A 67 -2.73 -19.72 -12.63
N GLY A 68 -3.46 -20.78 -12.24
CA GLY A 68 -2.93 -22.13 -12.08
C GLY A 68 -2.41 -22.50 -10.70
N GLY A 69 -2.48 -21.60 -9.71
CA GLY A 69 -2.05 -21.90 -8.34
C GLY A 69 -3.12 -22.65 -7.53
N PRO A 70 -2.75 -23.21 -6.37
CA PRO A 70 -3.68 -23.93 -5.48
C PRO A 70 -4.69 -23.00 -4.79
N HIS A 71 -4.34 -21.74 -4.57
CA HIS A 71 -5.13 -20.72 -3.84
C HIS A 71 -5.46 -21.17 -2.42
N ASP A 72 -4.47 -21.69 -1.73
CA ASP A 72 -4.53 -22.21 -0.36
C ASP A 72 -3.92 -21.24 0.67
N ALA A 73 -3.38 -20.12 0.19
CA ALA A 73 -2.89 -19.00 0.99
C ALA A 73 -3.27 -17.66 0.32
N PRO A 74 -3.25 -16.54 1.07
CA PRO A 74 -3.46 -15.21 0.49
C PRO A 74 -2.52 -14.95 -0.69
N THR A 75 -3.04 -14.33 -1.73
CA THR A 75 -2.24 -13.96 -2.90
C THR A 75 -1.56 -12.60 -2.70
N PRO A 76 -0.56 -12.22 -3.51
CA PRO A 76 -0.02 -10.86 -3.50
C PRO A 76 -1.09 -9.78 -3.72
N GLY A 77 -2.12 -10.09 -4.52
CA GLY A 77 -3.27 -9.20 -4.71
C GLY A 77 -4.08 -8.99 -3.43
N ASP A 78 -4.30 -10.07 -2.66
CA ASP A 78 -4.97 -9.97 -1.35
C ASP A 78 -4.14 -9.14 -0.37
N LEU A 79 -2.81 -9.26 -0.40
CA LEU A 79 -1.92 -8.44 0.43
C LEU A 79 -1.98 -6.97 0.07
N LEU A 80 -2.10 -6.62 -1.22
CA LEU A 80 -2.31 -5.23 -1.64
C LEU A 80 -3.65 -4.69 -1.11
N CYS A 81 -4.72 -5.47 -1.23
CA CYS A 81 -6.02 -5.13 -0.66
C CYS A 81 -5.95 -4.97 0.87
N ALA A 82 -5.25 -5.87 1.54
CA ALA A 82 -5.04 -5.82 2.99
C ALA A 82 -4.25 -4.57 3.42
N ALA A 83 -3.21 -4.19 2.67
CA ALA A 83 -2.43 -2.98 2.94
C ALA A 83 -3.31 -1.72 2.82
N LEU A 84 -4.17 -1.65 1.79
CA LEU A 84 -5.11 -0.53 1.64
C LEU A 84 -6.13 -0.51 2.77
N ALA A 85 -6.70 -1.67 3.15
CA ALA A 85 -7.66 -1.77 4.23
C ALA A 85 -7.07 -1.33 5.57
N ALA A 86 -5.88 -1.82 5.92
CA ALA A 86 -5.19 -1.47 7.16
C ALA A 86 -4.81 0.01 7.21
N CYS A 87 -4.32 0.57 6.09
CA CYS A 87 -3.95 1.98 6.03
C CYS A 87 -5.17 2.89 6.17
N GLN A 88 -6.28 2.53 5.52
CA GLN A 88 -7.53 3.31 5.62
C GLN A 88 -8.16 3.22 7.01
N ASP A 89 -8.17 2.02 7.64
CA ASP A 89 -8.61 1.85 9.04
C ASP A 89 -7.80 2.76 9.98
N SER A 90 -6.47 2.73 9.87
CA SER A 90 -5.59 3.57 10.68
C SER A 90 -5.82 5.06 10.44
N ALA A 91 -5.98 5.48 9.18
CA ALA A 91 -6.25 6.87 8.83
C ALA A 91 -7.57 7.36 9.45
N VAL A 92 -8.63 6.56 9.38
CA VAL A 92 -9.93 6.90 10.00
C VAL A 92 -9.80 7.04 11.51
N ARG A 93 -9.14 6.10 12.19
CA ARG A 93 -8.95 6.14 13.67
C ARG A 93 -8.13 7.35 14.09
N ILE A 94 -7.04 7.63 13.41
CA ILE A 94 -6.16 8.77 13.69
C ILE A 94 -6.93 10.08 13.51
N VAL A 95 -7.61 10.25 12.40
CA VAL A 95 -8.37 11.48 12.11
C VAL A 95 -9.56 11.64 13.04
N ALA A 96 -10.29 10.55 13.34
CA ALA A 96 -11.39 10.58 14.32
C ALA A 96 -10.89 11.06 15.69
N SER A 97 -9.77 10.51 16.16
CA SER A 97 -9.13 10.92 17.41
C SER A 97 -8.75 12.42 17.40
N MET A 98 -8.17 12.90 16.31
CA MET A 98 -7.80 14.31 16.18
C MET A 98 -8.99 15.26 16.14
N LEU A 99 -10.07 14.86 15.50
CA LEU A 99 -11.32 15.63 15.41
C LEU A 99 -12.20 15.47 16.64
N GLY A 100 -11.88 14.53 17.54
CA GLY A 100 -12.70 14.21 18.70
C GLY A 100 -14.00 13.51 18.35
N VAL A 101 -14.03 12.81 17.21
CA VAL A 101 -15.14 11.92 16.83
C VAL A 101 -14.95 10.59 17.56
N GLN A 102 -15.99 10.15 18.26
CA GLN A 102 -15.99 8.87 18.94
C GLN A 102 -16.60 7.81 18.03
N LEU A 103 -15.75 6.91 17.54
CA LEU A 103 -16.16 5.75 16.77
C LEU A 103 -16.72 4.69 17.74
N THR A 104 -17.84 4.07 17.39
CA THR A 104 -18.40 2.91 18.07
C THR A 104 -18.18 1.61 17.30
N ALA A 105 -18.03 1.70 15.99
CA ALA A 105 -17.60 0.60 15.13
C ALA A 105 -16.82 1.13 13.93
N LEU A 106 -15.90 0.32 13.40
CA LEU A 106 -15.18 0.57 12.16
C LEU A 106 -14.85 -0.76 11.50
N GLU A 107 -15.20 -0.87 10.24
CA GLU A 107 -14.81 -1.98 9.37
C GLU A 107 -14.40 -1.39 8.01
N VAL A 108 -13.29 -1.84 7.47
CA VAL A 108 -12.83 -1.47 6.12
C VAL A 108 -12.72 -2.72 5.28
N ARG A 109 -13.42 -2.73 4.15
CA ARG A 109 -13.37 -3.80 3.17
C ARG A 109 -12.77 -3.28 1.88
N VAL A 110 -11.83 -4.04 1.31
CA VAL A 110 -11.24 -3.72 0.03
C VAL A 110 -11.42 -4.89 -0.90
N SER A 111 -11.81 -4.62 -2.14
CA SER A 111 -11.84 -5.57 -3.22
C SER A 111 -11.16 -4.99 -4.45
N GLY A 112 -10.57 -5.85 -5.28
CA GLY A 112 -9.94 -5.48 -6.52
C GLY A 112 -10.27 -6.47 -7.62
N GLU A 113 -10.40 -5.98 -8.85
CA GLU A 113 -10.68 -6.79 -10.04
C GLU A 113 -9.43 -6.84 -10.90
N VAL A 114 -9.06 -8.05 -11.32
CA VAL A 114 -7.94 -8.34 -12.23
C VAL A 114 -8.44 -9.18 -13.38
N ASP A 115 -8.13 -8.77 -14.62
CA ASP A 115 -8.27 -9.65 -15.78
C ASP A 115 -6.97 -10.44 -15.93
N VAL A 116 -7.03 -11.72 -15.56
CA VAL A 116 -5.84 -12.58 -15.54
C VAL A 116 -5.26 -12.90 -16.93
N ARG A 117 -5.97 -12.57 -18.01
CA ARG A 117 -5.44 -12.73 -19.39
C ARG A 117 -4.19 -11.89 -19.59
N GLY A 118 -4.10 -10.71 -18.97
CA GLY A 118 -2.90 -9.88 -18.98
C GLY A 118 -1.73 -10.58 -18.28
N ALA A 119 -1.95 -11.09 -17.08
CA ALA A 119 -0.92 -11.79 -16.30
C ALA A 119 -0.47 -13.11 -16.95
N LEU A 120 -1.36 -13.80 -17.67
CA LEU A 120 -1.05 -15.01 -18.43
C LEU A 120 -0.41 -14.72 -19.81
N GLY A 121 -0.26 -13.46 -20.19
CA GLY A 121 0.29 -13.07 -21.49
C GLY A 121 -0.59 -13.46 -22.68
N MET A 122 -1.90 -13.67 -22.47
CA MET A 122 -2.83 -14.11 -23.50
C MET A 122 -3.31 -12.96 -24.40
N ASP A 123 -3.32 -11.75 -23.88
CA ASP A 123 -3.82 -10.57 -24.58
C ASP A 123 -3.01 -9.33 -24.14
N ALA A 124 -2.19 -8.83 -25.05
CA ALA A 124 -1.32 -7.68 -24.78
C ALA A 124 -2.10 -6.35 -24.59
N THR A 125 -3.37 -6.30 -24.97
CA THR A 125 -4.23 -5.13 -24.77
C THR A 125 -4.84 -5.09 -23.36
N VAL A 126 -4.78 -6.21 -22.62
CA VAL A 126 -5.28 -6.32 -21.26
C VAL A 126 -4.19 -5.89 -20.27
N PRO A 127 -4.41 -4.87 -19.43
CA PRO A 127 -3.45 -4.50 -18.40
C PRO A 127 -3.20 -5.64 -17.42
N VAL A 128 -1.94 -5.84 -17.00
CA VAL A 128 -1.56 -6.91 -16.06
C VAL A 128 -2.04 -6.61 -14.63
N GLY A 129 -2.11 -5.34 -14.25
CA GLY A 129 -2.47 -4.91 -12.90
C GLY A 129 -3.98 -4.92 -12.64
N PHE A 130 -4.36 -4.44 -11.46
CA PHE A 130 -5.76 -4.27 -11.10
C PHE A 130 -6.47 -3.32 -12.08
N GLN A 131 -7.65 -3.75 -12.55
CA GLN A 131 -8.54 -2.94 -13.38
C GLN A 131 -9.33 -1.93 -12.53
N SER A 132 -9.71 -2.37 -11.33
CA SER A 132 -10.41 -1.53 -10.34
C SER A 132 -10.04 -1.94 -8.93
N LEU A 133 -10.11 -0.98 -8.01
CA LEU A 133 -10.03 -1.19 -6.57
C LEU A 133 -11.18 -0.44 -5.91
N ARG A 134 -11.90 -1.11 -5.02
CA ARG A 134 -12.97 -0.55 -4.22
C ARG A 134 -12.65 -0.68 -2.75
N CYS A 135 -12.76 0.43 -2.01
CA CYS A 135 -12.57 0.49 -0.57
C CYS A 135 -13.87 0.99 0.08
N ASP A 136 -14.55 0.11 0.80
CA ASP A 136 -15.77 0.41 1.54
C ASP A 136 -15.43 0.58 3.02
N VAL A 137 -15.74 1.75 3.57
CA VAL A 137 -15.53 2.08 4.99
C VAL A 137 -16.88 2.12 5.69
N HIS A 138 -17.13 1.17 6.56
CA HIS A 138 -18.32 1.11 7.41
C HIS A 138 -17.96 1.60 8.79
N LEU A 139 -18.54 2.72 9.22
CA LEU A 139 -18.28 3.27 10.54
C LEU A 139 -19.57 3.64 11.26
N SER A 140 -19.55 3.50 12.57
CA SER A 140 -20.58 4.00 13.48
C SER A 140 -19.94 4.97 14.45
N VAL A 141 -20.69 5.99 14.83
CA VAL A 141 -20.27 7.05 15.77
C VAL A 141 -21.28 7.23 16.86
N LEU A 142 -20.89 7.87 17.96
CA LEU A 142 -21.84 8.23 18.99
C LEU A 142 -22.98 9.10 18.43
N PRO A 143 -24.23 8.86 18.88
CA PRO A 143 -25.37 9.71 18.54
C PRO A 143 -25.07 11.18 18.81
N GLY A 144 -25.59 12.07 17.96
CA GLY A 144 -25.38 13.50 18.07
C GLY A 144 -24.05 14.02 17.45
N THR A 145 -23.24 13.16 16.85
CA THR A 145 -22.07 13.61 16.09
C THR A 145 -22.52 14.46 14.89
N PRO A 146 -22.03 15.73 14.75
CA PRO A 146 -22.48 16.61 13.68
C PRO A 146 -22.11 16.06 12.28
N PRO A 147 -23.04 16.11 11.29
CA PRO A 147 -22.77 15.64 9.94
C PRO A 147 -21.55 16.31 9.27
N ALA A 148 -21.37 17.62 9.50
CA ALA A 148 -20.21 18.34 8.99
C ALA A 148 -18.87 17.82 9.53
N LEU A 149 -18.87 17.28 10.76
CA LEU A 149 -17.69 16.67 11.35
C LEU A 149 -17.38 15.31 10.72
N LEU A 150 -18.42 14.54 10.35
CA LEU A 150 -18.27 13.27 9.61
C LEU A 150 -17.72 13.52 8.21
N GLN A 151 -18.20 14.55 7.51
CA GLN A 151 -17.64 14.92 6.19
C GLN A 151 -16.16 15.30 6.29
N LYS A 152 -15.76 16.04 7.33
CA LYS A 152 -14.37 16.37 7.59
C LYS A 152 -13.53 15.12 7.89
N LEU A 153 -14.08 14.19 8.67
CA LEU A 153 -13.42 12.90 8.96
C LEU A 153 -13.15 12.13 7.66
N GLN A 154 -14.18 11.94 6.83
CA GLN A 154 -14.05 11.22 5.56
C GLN A 154 -12.99 11.84 4.65
N ALA A 155 -13.12 13.13 4.35
CA ALA A 155 -12.19 13.83 3.47
C ALA A 155 -10.74 13.83 3.99
N ALA A 156 -10.54 13.94 5.31
CA ALA A 156 -9.23 13.93 5.90
C ALA A 156 -8.64 12.51 5.95
N ALA A 157 -9.42 11.48 6.24
CA ALA A 157 -8.97 10.09 6.24
C ALA A 157 -8.50 9.65 4.85
N GLU A 158 -9.29 9.93 3.80
CA GLU A 158 -8.87 9.66 2.42
C GLU A 158 -7.54 10.34 2.05
N ARG A 159 -7.39 11.61 2.43
CA ARG A 159 -6.20 12.40 2.13
C ARG A 159 -4.96 11.91 2.88
N CYS A 160 -5.12 11.33 4.07
CA CYS A 160 -4.04 10.86 4.93
C CYS A 160 -3.67 9.38 4.70
N CYS A 161 -4.46 8.63 3.93
CA CYS A 161 -4.17 7.23 3.65
C CYS A 161 -3.03 7.11 2.63
N VAL A 162 -1.83 6.81 3.10
CA VAL A 162 -0.61 6.73 2.27
C VAL A 162 -0.79 5.72 1.14
N VAL A 163 -1.28 4.51 1.44
CA VAL A 163 -1.49 3.46 0.42
C VAL A 163 -2.48 3.92 -0.65
N GLN A 164 -3.61 4.53 -0.25
CA GLN A 164 -4.59 5.05 -1.22
C GLN A 164 -4.00 6.15 -2.10
N GLN A 165 -3.24 7.07 -1.53
CA GLN A 165 -2.60 8.13 -2.29
C GLN A 165 -1.54 7.59 -3.24
N THR A 166 -0.76 6.58 -2.81
CA THR A 166 0.21 5.88 -3.66
C THR A 166 -0.47 5.19 -4.84
N LEU A 167 -1.63 4.54 -4.63
CA LEU A 167 -2.38 3.87 -5.70
C LEU A 167 -3.02 4.88 -6.68
N ARG A 168 -3.41 6.07 -6.22
CA ARG A 168 -3.96 7.14 -7.07
C ARG A 168 -2.90 7.86 -7.90
N ALA A 169 -1.70 7.98 -7.38
CA ALA A 169 -0.56 8.63 -8.03
C ALA A 169 0.71 7.78 -7.77
N PRO A 170 0.88 6.68 -8.51
CA PRO A 170 1.94 5.73 -8.24
C PRO A 170 3.32 6.34 -8.51
N PRO A 171 4.28 6.18 -7.60
CA PRO A 171 5.67 6.53 -7.85
C PRO A 171 6.29 5.57 -8.88
N PRO A 172 7.39 5.95 -9.54
CA PRO A 172 8.13 5.03 -10.38
C PRO A 172 8.66 3.85 -9.56
N VAL A 173 8.56 2.65 -10.12
CA VAL A 173 9.08 1.42 -9.53
C VAL A 173 10.32 0.98 -10.32
N ALA A 174 11.45 0.83 -9.65
CA ALA A 174 12.68 0.27 -10.22
C ALA A 174 12.87 -1.16 -9.69
N THR A 175 13.18 -2.10 -10.59
CA THR A 175 13.49 -3.49 -10.22
C THR A 175 14.91 -3.81 -10.65
N HIS A 176 15.71 -4.33 -9.72
CA HIS A 176 17.10 -4.73 -9.97
C HIS A 176 17.25 -6.23 -9.72
N PHE A 177 17.80 -6.95 -10.70
CA PHE A 177 18.12 -8.37 -10.56
C PHE A 177 19.60 -8.54 -10.24
N HIS A 178 19.91 -9.24 -9.14
CA HIS A 178 21.25 -9.62 -8.74
C HIS A 178 21.37 -11.13 -8.90
N VAL A 179 22.12 -11.57 -9.93
CA VAL A 179 22.33 -12.99 -10.22
C VAL A 179 23.68 -13.41 -9.64
N ALA A 180 23.65 -14.31 -8.65
CA ALA A 180 24.87 -14.93 -8.11
C ALA A 180 25.14 -16.26 -8.82
N GLY A 181 26.34 -16.42 -9.34
CA GLY A 181 26.83 -17.69 -9.90
C GLY A 181 26.85 -17.79 -11.43
N SER A 182 28.05 -18.09 -11.94
CA SER A 182 28.42 -18.66 -13.25
C SER A 182 27.96 -17.94 -14.53
N LEU A 183 28.52 -16.77 -14.77
CA LEU A 183 29.07 -16.53 -16.09
C LEU A 183 30.59 -16.39 -15.89
N PRO A 184 31.46 -17.08 -16.67
CA PRO A 184 32.87 -16.74 -16.71
C PRO A 184 32.98 -15.29 -17.21
N ASP A 185 33.87 -14.51 -16.60
CA ASP A 185 34.20 -13.15 -17.02
C ASP A 185 34.59 -13.20 -18.50
N GLY A 186 33.61 -12.95 -19.34
CA GLY A 186 33.81 -12.70 -20.77
C GLY A 186 33.75 -11.19 -20.94
N ASP A 187 34.88 -10.59 -21.27
CA ASP A 187 35.01 -9.22 -21.75
C ASP A 187 33.82 -8.77 -22.57
N ALA A 188 33.02 -7.90 -22.02
CA ALA A 188 32.09 -7.08 -22.78
C ALA A 188 32.01 -5.69 -22.15
N ALA A 189 33.00 -4.86 -22.51
CA ALA A 189 32.83 -3.42 -22.54
C ALA A 189 31.69 -3.09 -23.51
N GLY A 190 30.46 -3.22 -23.05
CA GLY A 190 29.22 -2.85 -23.76
C GLY A 190 28.75 -1.50 -23.26
N LYS A 191 28.85 -0.48 -24.12
CA LYS A 191 28.26 0.87 -23.94
C LYS A 191 26.83 0.78 -23.40
N PRO A 192 26.44 1.69 -22.52
CA PRO A 192 25.04 1.78 -22.10
C PRO A 192 24.17 2.17 -23.31
N ALA A 193 23.23 1.30 -23.65
CA ALA A 193 22.20 1.60 -24.63
C ALA A 193 21.28 2.68 -24.04
N ALA A 194 21.28 3.86 -24.66
CA ALA A 194 20.31 4.89 -24.47
C ALA A 194 18.96 4.41 -25.03
N ASN A 195 18.08 3.91 -24.17
CA ASN A 195 16.71 3.61 -24.54
C ASN A 195 15.79 4.66 -23.90
N GLY A 196 15.71 5.81 -24.57
CA GLY A 196 14.68 6.81 -24.38
C GLY A 196 13.44 6.43 -25.20
N ALA A 197 12.58 5.60 -24.67
CA ALA A 197 11.22 5.48 -25.20
C ALA A 197 10.35 6.61 -24.62
N ARG A 198 10.24 7.72 -25.34
CA ARG A 198 9.20 8.72 -25.15
C ARG A 198 7.87 8.10 -25.55
N LEU A 199 6.96 7.95 -24.58
CA LEU A 199 5.55 7.75 -24.87
C LEU A 199 4.98 9.02 -25.53
N PRO A 200 4.21 8.90 -26.61
CA PRO A 200 3.60 10.07 -27.26
C PRO A 200 2.51 10.65 -26.34
N MET A 201 2.63 11.94 -26.06
CA MET A 201 1.54 12.76 -25.53
C MET A 201 0.42 12.79 -26.56
N ARG A 202 -0.78 12.42 -26.17
CA ARG A 202 -1.98 12.72 -26.96
C ARG A 202 -2.34 14.17 -26.73
N GLU A 203 -2.27 14.96 -27.78
CA GLU A 203 -3.03 16.18 -27.92
C GLU A 203 -4.45 15.78 -28.38
N ASP A 204 -5.45 16.15 -27.54
CA ASP A 204 -6.73 16.77 -27.89
C ASP A 204 -7.50 17.05 -26.59
#